data_d4358ee0508021c9ec85443c68c1bb3f
#
_entry.id   d4358ee0508021c9ec85443c68c1bb3f
#
_cell.length_a   1.000
_cell.length_b   1.000
_cell.length_c   1.000
_cell.angle_alpha   90.00
_cell.angle_beta   90.00
_cell.angle_gamma   90.00
#
_symmetry.space_group_name_H-M   'P 1'
#
loop_
_entity.id
_entity.type
_entity.pdbx_description
1 polymer ?
#
loop_
_entity_poly.entity_id
_entity_poly.type
_entity_poly.pdbx_seq_one_letter_code
_entity_poly.pdbx_strand_id
1 'polypeptide(L)'
;MGPISFGLTVTDRNGRACLYYEVYEDVLVKHMTFNARWQVKQLQEVSEKVILFVDEPYMASFGSAYISLSREQVIAWLDEVYEALHTEGAITGTHCCGNTDWGVLLNTKVDILNLDAYDFIQNLALYPVELREFLDRGGAICWGLIPNNNHIFHETPDSLAGKLRDGIRLICEKAARRGVTIHPDEFASRSLLAPACGLGSATAEIADRAFDVLGETGKILSKG
;
A
#
# COMPACT_ATOMS: atom_id res chain seq x y z
N MET A 1 8.22 -6.46 5.51
CA MET A 1 7.08 -7.41 5.53
C MET A 1 6.32 -7.18 6.81
N GLY A 2 5.00 -7.13 6.75
CA GLY A 2 4.15 -6.88 7.91
C GLY A 2 3.73 -8.16 8.63
N PRO A 3 2.99 -8.03 9.75
CA PRO A 3 2.65 -9.13 10.64
C PRO A 3 1.80 -10.22 9.99
N ILE A 4 0.88 -9.84 9.09
CA ILE A 4 0.01 -10.81 8.41
C ILE A 4 0.84 -11.71 7.49
N SER A 5 1.60 -11.11 6.60
CA SER A 5 2.42 -11.84 5.63
C SER A 5 3.52 -12.66 6.30
N PHE A 6 4.17 -12.09 7.31
CA PHE A 6 5.19 -12.81 8.07
C PHE A 6 4.59 -14.00 8.81
N GLY A 7 3.49 -13.79 9.55
CA GLY A 7 2.87 -14.83 10.36
C GLY A 7 2.20 -15.95 9.55
N LEU A 8 1.79 -15.67 8.29
CA LEU A 8 1.32 -16.69 7.35
C LEU A 8 2.47 -17.44 6.66
N THR A 9 3.65 -16.83 6.54
CA THR A 9 4.84 -17.46 5.94
C THR A 9 5.54 -18.40 6.93
N VAL A 10 5.61 -18.01 8.21
CA VAL A 10 6.24 -18.82 9.26
C VAL A 10 5.29 -19.92 9.69
N THR A 11 5.71 -21.16 9.53
CA THR A 11 4.90 -22.34 9.87
C THR A 11 5.54 -23.20 10.94
N ASP A 12 4.73 -23.95 11.65
CA ASP A 12 5.19 -25.02 12.52
C ASP A 12 5.69 -26.23 11.69
N ARG A 13 6.18 -27.26 12.39
CA ARG A 13 6.66 -28.51 11.75
C ARG A 13 5.58 -29.28 10.97
N ASN A 14 4.31 -28.98 11.18
CA ASN A 14 3.17 -29.60 10.50
C ASN A 14 2.67 -28.74 9.31
N GLY A 15 3.33 -27.60 9.04
CA GLY A 15 2.95 -26.69 7.97
C GLY A 15 1.81 -25.72 8.32
N ARG A 16 1.37 -25.69 9.59
CA ARG A 16 0.36 -24.72 10.02
C ARG A 16 1.00 -23.36 10.30
N ALA A 17 0.47 -22.29 9.71
CA ALA A 17 0.96 -20.95 9.91
C ALA A 17 0.89 -20.50 11.38
N CYS A 18 1.96 -19.85 11.85
CA CYS A 18 2.08 -19.41 13.23
C CYS A 18 1.01 -18.39 13.61
N LEU A 19 0.51 -17.63 12.65
CA LEU A 19 -0.56 -16.64 12.86
C LEU A 19 -1.90 -17.25 13.32
N TYR A 20 -2.09 -18.57 13.15
CA TYR A 20 -3.30 -19.29 13.63
C TYR A 20 -3.19 -19.82 15.06
N TYR A 21 -2.14 -19.45 15.79
CA TYR A 21 -1.96 -19.80 17.19
C TYR A 21 -1.98 -18.53 18.04
N GLU A 22 -2.93 -18.39 18.93
CA GLU A 22 -3.16 -17.21 19.78
C GLU A 22 -1.88 -16.67 20.45
N VAL A 23 -1.04 -17.56 20.98
CA VAL A 23 0.23 -17.17 21.62
C VAL A 23 1.25 -16.66 20.60
N TYR A 24 1.33 -17.30 19.43
CA TYR A 24 2.31 -16.93 18.41
C TYR A 24 1.88 -15.68 17.64
N GLU A 25 0.58 -15.47 17.41
CA GLU A 25 0.11 -14.23 16.78
C GLU A 25 0.51 -13.00 17.59
N ASP A 26 0.27 -13.00 18.91
CA ASP A 26 0.64 -11.89 19.80
C ASP A 26 2.15 -11.65 19.78
N VAL A 27 2.95 -12.70 19.93
CA VAL A 27 4.42 -12.62 19.87
C VAL A 27 4.89 -12.07 18.52
N LEU A 28 4.29 -12.50 17.41
CA LEU A 28 4.67 -12.05 16.08
C LEU A 28 4.34 -10.57 15.86
N VAL A 29 3.14 -10.15 16.24
CA VAL A 29 2.73 -8.74 16.11
C VAL A 29 3.63 -7.85 16.97
N LYS A 30 3.90 -8.22 18.23
CA LYS A 30 4.83 -7.50 19.11
C LYS A 30 6.26 -7.44 18.53
N HIS A 31 6.75 -8.59 18.02
CA HIS A 31 8.08 -8.64 17.39
C HIS A 31 8.19 -7.68 16.22
N MET A 32 7.19 -7.70 15.31
CA MET A 32 7.17 -6.80 14.16
C MET A 32 7.09 -5.34 14.58
N THR A 33 6.26 -5.04 15.59
CA THR A 33 6.13 -3.71 16.18
C THR A 33 7.45 -3.20 16.74
N PHE A 34 8.16 -4.00 17.55
CA PHE A 34 9.46 -3.59 18.12
C PHE A 34 10.53 -3.45 17.06
N ASN A 35 10.57 -4.34 16.06
CA ASN A 35 11.51 -4.24 14.96
C ASN A 35 11.28 -2.96 14.14
N ALA A 36 10.02 -2.65 13.81
CA ALA A 36 9.67 -1.46 13.07
C ALA A 36 10.04 -0.18 13.85
N ARG A 37 9.73 -0.12 15.15
CA ARG A 37 10.14 0.99 16.03
C ARG A 37 11.67 1.17 16.09
N TRP A 38 12.41 0.07 16.17
CA TRP A 38 13.86 0.13 16.15
C TRP A 38 14.39 0.72 14.83
N GLN A 39 13.82 0.32 13.68
CA GLN A 39 14.18 0.88 12.38
C GLN A 39 13.91 2.40 12.34
N VAL A 40 12.76 2.85 12.81
CA VAL A 40 12.44 4.29 12.87
C VAL A 40 13.47 5.04 13.69
N LYS A 41 13.83 4.56 14.88
CA LYS A 41 14.84 5.19 15.73
C LYS A 41 16.21 5.29 15.07
N GLN A 42 16.64 4.25 14.36
CA GLN A 42 17.90 4.28 13.62
C GLN A 42 17.85 5.29 12.46
N LEU A 43 16.74 5.37 11.73
CA LEU A 43 16.58 6.31 10.63
C LEU A 43 16.47 7.76 11.11
N GLN A 44 15.94 8.00 12.30
CA GLN A 44 15.85 9.33 12.92
C GLN A 44 17.24 9.91 13.28
N GLU A 45 18.28 9.09 13.36
CA GLU A 45 19.65 9.59 13.54
C GLU A 45 20.18 10.35 12.31
N VAL A 46 19.57 10.11 11.12
CA VAL A 46 19.99 10.70 9.84
C VAL A 46 18.91 11.55 9.16
N SER A 47 17.65 11.50 9.64
CA SER A 47 16.54 12.25 9.06
C SER A 47 15.49 12.59 10.12
N GLU A 48 15.00 13.83 10.12
CA GLU A 48 13.91 14.25 11.01
C GLU A 48 12.55 13.61 10.65
N LYS A 49 12.37 13.24 9.38
CA LYS A 49 11.13 12.63 8.89
C LYS A 49 11.42 11.24 8.38
N VAL A 50 10.71 10.28 8.92
CA VAL A 50 10.82 8.87 8.54
C VAL A 50 9.48 8.40 8.00
N ILE A 51 9.49 7.77 6.83
CA ILE A 51 8.35 7.02 6.30
C ILE A 51 8.74 5.55 6.36
N LEU A 52 7.93 4.74 7.03
CA LEU A 52 8.18 3.30 7.11
C LEU A 52 7.02 2.52 6.49
N PHE A 53 7.33 1.70 5.48
CA PHE A 53 6.36 0.82 4.84
C PHE A 53 6.32 -0.55 5.51
N VAL A 54 5.11 -1.02 5.77
CA VAL A 54 4.78 -2.35 6.28
C VAL A 54 4.12 -3.12 5.14
N ASP A 55 4.92 -3.90 4.40
CA ASP A 55 4.44 -4.58 3.19
C ASP A 55 3.65 -5.85 3.54
N GLU A 56 2.47 -6.00 2.96
CA GLU A 56 1.53 -7.09 3.19
C GLU A 56 1.14 -7.83 1.91
N PRO A 57 2.08 -8.51 1.25
CA PRO A 57 1.79 -9.22 -0.01
C PRO A 57 0.74 -10.34 0.15
N TYR A 58 0.66 -11.00 1.30
CA TYR A 58 -0.34 -12.04 1.54
C TYR A 58 -1.77 -11.52 1.64
N MET A 59 -1.95 -10.20 1.82
CA MET A 59 -3.27 -9.60 1.73
C MET A 59 -3.92 -9.80 0.35
N ALA A 60 -3.15 -10.04 -0.70
CA ALA A 60 -3.68 -10.42 -2.02
C ALA A 60 -4.53 -11.72 -1.99
N SER A 61 -4.34 -12.57 -0.97
CA SER A 61 -5.12 -13.79 -0.78
C SER A 61 -6.18 -13.66 0.33
N PHE A 62 -6.32 -12.48 0.93
CA PHE A 62 -7.32 -12.23 1.97
C PHE A 62 -8.75 -12.43 1.43
N GLY A 63 -9.61 -13.08 2.20
CA GLY A 63 -10.96 -13.44 1.78
C GLY A 63 -11.05 -14.70 0.90
N SER A 64 -9.92 -15.33 0.58
CA SER A 64 -9.89 -16.63 -0.09
C SER A 64 -10.08 -17.77 0.91
N ALA A 65 -10.36 -18.98 0.40
CA ALA A 65 -10.46 -20.19 1.23
C ALA A 65 -9.14 -20.58 1.92
N TYR A 66 -8.03 -19.97 1.53
CA TYR A 66 -6.69 -20.29 2.08
C TYR A 66 -6.35 -19.45 3.32
N ILE A 67 -7.01 -18.32 3.53
CA ILE A 67 -6.74 -17.41 4.65
C ILE A 67 -8.01 -17.24 5.48
N SER A 68 -7.99 -17.82 6.70
CA SER A 68 -9.09 -17.76 7.64
C SER A 68 -8.82 -16.70 8.72
N LEU A 69 -8.81 -15.42 8.30
CA LEU A 69 -8.65 -14.27 9.18
C LEU A 69 -9.87 -13.35 9.04
N SER A 70 -10.33 -12.79 10.16
CA SER A 70 -11.36 -11.75 10.11
C SER A 70 -10.79 -10.37 9.76
N ARG A 71 -11.65 -9.48 9.27
CA ARG A 71 -11.27 -8.07 9.01
C ARG A 71 -10.78 -7.39 10.29
N GLU A 72 -11.46 -7.63 11.39
CA GLU A 72 -11.19 -7.04 12.71
C GLU A 72 -9.81 -7.46 13.23
N GLN A 73 -9.46 -8.75 13.07
CA GLN A 73 -8.12 -9.24 13.44
C GLN A 73 -7.02 -8.56 12.64
N VAL A 74 -7.17 -8.51 11.30
CA VAL A 74 -6.19 -7.88 10.41
C VAL A 74 -6.00 -6.41 10.76
N ILE A 75 -7.11 -5.66 10.93
CA ILE A 75 -7.07 -4.25 11.30
C ILE A 75 -6.38 -4.06 12.65
N ALA A 76 -6.74 -4.85 13.67
CA ALA A 76 -6.17 -4.73 15.00
C ALA A 76 -4.64 -4.97 15.02
N TRP A 77 -4.16 -5.97 14.31
CA TRP A 77 -2.73 -6.28 14.24
C TRP A 77 -1.92 -5.23 13.46
N LEU A 78 -2.47 -4.73 12.36
CA LEU A 78 -1.83 -3.66 11.60
C LEU A 78 -1.84 -2.35 12.37
N ASP A 79 -2.95 -2.01 13.01
CA ASP A 79 -3.06 -0.79 13.80
C ASP A 79 -2.13 -0.77 15.00
N GLU A 80 -1.87 -1.91 15.64
CA GLU A 80 -0.87 -2.00 16.71
C GLU A 80 0.52 -1.58 16.21
N VAL A 81 0.90 -2.03 15.01
CA VAL A 81 2.18 -1.63 14.39
C VAL A 81 2.17 -0.15 14.04
N TYR A 82 1.11 0.34 13.38
CA TYR A 82 1.03 1.74 12.94
C TYR A 82 0.99 2.72 14.12
N GLU A 83 0.22 2.44 15.15
CA GLU A 83 0.17 3.26 16.37
C GLU A 83 1.53 3.37 17.06
N ALA A 84 2.25 2.26 17.13
CA ALA A 84 3.59 2.26 17.69
C ALA A 84 4.57 3.10 16.87
N LEU A 85 4.45 3.08 15.53
CA LEU A 85 5.26 3.91 14.62
C LEU A 85 4.86 5.40 14.73
N HIS A 86 3.58 5.71 14.82
CA HIS A 86 3.09 7.08 15.08
C HIS A 86 3.61 7.64 16.40
N THR A 87 3.69 6.81 17.46
CA THR A 87 4.27 7.21 18.75
C THR A 87 5.75 7.63 18.63
N GLU A 88 6.49 7.05 17.69
CA GLU A 88 7.87 7.46 17.36
C GLU A 88 7.91 8.62 16.35
N GLY A 89 6.76 9.16 15.91
CA GLY A 89 6.68 10.28 14.96
C GLY A 89 6.91 9.91 13.50
N ALA A 90 6.83 8.63 13.15
CA ALA A 90 6.96 8.18 11.76
C ALA A 90 5.63 8.30 11.01
N ILE A 91 5.72 8.47 9.69
CA ILE A 91 4.62 8.31 8.74
C ILE A 91 4.59 6.84 8.32
N THR A 92 3.42 6.24 8.34
CA THR A 92 3.25 4.81 8.02
C THR A 92 2.79 4.60 6.59
N GLY A 93 3.32 3.57 5.93
CA GLY A 93 2.84 3.12 4.63
C GLY A 93 2.53 1.62 4.65
N THR A 94 1.65 1.19 3.77
CA THR A 94 1.46 -0.24 3.47
C THR A 94 1.45 -0.47 1.98
N HIS A 95 2.02 -1.60 1.55
CA HIS A 95 2.00 -2.05 0.16
C HIS A 95 1.39 -3.44 0.05
N CYS A 96 0.49 -3.60 -0.91
CA CYS A 96 0.05 -4.90 -1.40
C CYS A 96 0.16 -4.92 -2.93
N CYS A 97 0.98 -5.84 -3.45
CA CYS A 97 1.25 -5.94 -4.89
C CYS A 97 0.16 -6.64 -5.69
N GLY A 98 -0.80 -7.29 -5.06
CA GLY A 98 -1.96 -7.91 -5.71
C GLY A 98 -3.25 -7.19 -5.39
N ASN A 99 -4.33 -7.59 -6.07
CA ASN A 99 -5.66 -7.13 -5.67
C ASN A 99 -6.07 -7.73 -4.33
N THR A 100 -6.67 -6.93 -3.48
CA THR A 100 -7.13 -7.33 -2.14
C THR A 100 -8.46 -6.68 -1.79
N ASP A 101 -9.01 -6.97 -0.61
CA ASP A 101 -10.04 -6.14 0.03
C ASP A 101 -9.41 -4.84 0.53
N TRP A 102 -9.35 -3.83 -0.35
CA TRP A 102 -8.79 -2.52 -0.02
C TRP A 102 -9.53 -1.83 1.12
N GLY A 103 -10.82 -2.16 1.32
CA GLY A 103 -11.60 -1.65 2.44
C GLY A 103 -11.02 -2.06 3.80
N VAL A 104 -10.34 -3.20 3.92
CA VAL A 104 -9.62 -3.57 5.15
C VAL A 104 -8.47 -2.61 5.40
N LEU A 105 -7.59 -2.41 4.41
CA LEU A 105 -6.41 -1.55 4.56
C LEU A 105 -6.79 -0.07 4.72
N LEU A 106 -7.80 0.41 4.01
CA LEU A 106 -8.33 1.78 4.15
C LEU A 106 -8.88 2.06 5.55
N ASN A 107 -9.39 1.03 6.26
CA ASN A 107 -9.91 1.15 7.61
C ASN A 107 -8.83 1.03 8.72
N THR A 108 -7.58 0.72 8.37
CA THR A 108 -6.47 0.77 9.33
C THR A 108 -5.99 2.21 9.56
N LYS A 109 -5.12 2.41 10.54
CA LYS A 109 -4.50 3.72 10.85
C LYS A 109 -3.32 4.09 9.97
N VAL A 110 -3.13 3.40 8.84
CA VAL A 110 -2.05 3.70 7.89
C VAL A 110 -2.23 5.10 7.28
N ASP A 111 -1.13 5.82 7.06
CA ASP A 111 -1.13 7.15 6.42
C ASP A 111 -1.04 7.07 4.90
N ILE A 112 -0.28 6.10 4.37
CA ILE A 112 -0.04 5.95 2.93
C ILE A 112 -0.44 4.55 2.49
N LEU A 113 -1.45 4.46 1.61
CA LEU A 113 -1.82 3.22 0.94
C LEU A 113 -1.10 3.13 -0.41
N ASN A 114 -0.24 2.13 -0.59
CA ASN A 114 0.40 1.83 -1.86
C ASN A 114 -0.20 0.57 -2.49
N LEU A 115 -0.70 0.72 -3.71
CA LEU A 115 -1.29 -0.34 -4.52
C LEU A 115 -0.65 -0.40 -5.90
N ASP A 116 -0.68 -1.56 -6.53
CA ASP A 116 -0.42 -1.68 -7.95
C ASP A 116 -1.55 -1.00 -8.74
N ALA A 117 -1.32 0.26 -9.10
CA ALA A 117 -2.27 1.05 -9.85
C ALA A 117 -2.18 0.80 -11.37
N TYR A 118 -1.10 0.19 -11.83
CA TYR A 118 -0.97 -0.17 -13.24
C TYR A 118 -2.02 -1.20 -13.66
N ASP A 119 -2.23 -2.23 -12.83
CA ASP A 119 -3.18 -3.30 -13.12
C ASP A 119 -4.51 -3.17 -12.37
N PHE A 120 -4.55 -2.58 -11.17
CA PHE A 120 -5.69 -2.69 -10.24
C PHE A 120 -6.32 -1.36 -9.81
N ILE A 121 -5.97 -0.21 -10.40
CA ILE A 121 -6.47 1.11 -9.99
C ILE A 121 -8.01 1.17 -9.90
N GLN A 122 -8.71 0.50 -10.83
CA GLN A 122 -10.18 0.49 -10.88
C GLN A 122 -10.82 -0.21 -9.68
N ASN A 123 -10.09 -1.08 -8.98
CA ASN A 123 -10.63 -1.86 -7.87
C ASN A 123 -10.80 -1.00 -6.61
N LEU A 124 -10.05 0.10 -6.48
CA LEU A 124 -10.23 1.05 -5.38
C LEU A 124 -11.63 1.70 -5.40
N ALA A 125 -12.24 1.80 -6.58
CA ALA A 125 -13.60 2.32 -6.73
C ALA A 125 -14.72 1.43 -6.14
N LEU A 126 -14.38 0.23 -5.64
CA LEU A 126 -15.33 -0.64 -4.93
C LEU A 126 -15.58 -0.18 -3.49
N TYR A 127 -14.71 0.66 -2.93
CA TYR A 127 -14.67 1.06 -1.52
C TYR A 127 -14.80 2.59 -1.35
N PRO A 128 -15.86 3.24 -1.87
CA PRO A 128 -15.94 4.70 -1.89
C PRO A 128 -16.10 5.32 -0.50
N VAL A 129 -16.76 4.64 0.43
CA VAL A 129 -16.96 5.12 1.81
C VAL A 129 -15.64 5.08 2.56
N GLU A 130 -14.98 3.94 2.55
CA GLU A 130 -13.70 3.72 3.21
C GLU A 130 -12.61 4.64 2.62
N LEU A 131 -12.64 4.85 1.30
CA LEU A 131 -11.73 5.78 0.64
C LEU A 131 -12.00 7.22 1.06
N ARG A 132 -13.27 7.64 1.18
CA ARG A 132 -13.63 8.97 1.67
C ARG A 132 -13.13 9.19 3.09
N GLU A 133 -13.40 8.24 3.99
CA GLU A 133 -12.95 8.30 5.39
C GLU A 133 -11.41 8.32 5.49
N PHE A 134 -10.74 7.54 4.65
CA PHE A 134 -9.28 7.55 4.55
C PHE A 134 -8.73 8.91 4.13
N LEU A 135 -9.30 9.54 3.10
CA LEU A 135 -8.91 10.87 2.65
C LEU A 135 -9.25 11.94 3.69
N ASP A 136 -10.40 11.86 4.38
CA ASP A 136 -10.83 12.83 5.40
C ASP A 136 -9.87 12.90 6.59
N ARG A 137 -9.31 11.77 7.00
CA ARG A 137 -8.31 11.74 8.07
C ARG A 137 -6.87 12.08 7.63
N GLY A 138 -6.67 12.48 6.37
CA GLY A 138 -5.38 12.91 5.85
C GLY A 138 -4.60 11.84 5.09
N GLY A 139 -5.20 10.69 4.82
CA GLY A 139 -4.57 9.60 4.11
C GLY A 139 -4.12 9.96 2.69
N ALA A 140 -3.01 9.39 2.24
CA ALA A 140 -2.42 9.58 0.92
C ALA A 140 -2.37 8.26 0.13
N ILE A 141 -2.51 8.34 -1.18
CA ILE A 141 -2.36 7.18 -2.06
C ILE A 141 -1.01 7.21 -2.76
N CYS A 142 -0.26 6.14 -2.66
CA CYS A 142 0.94 5.91 -3.45
C CYS A 142 0.59 5.00 -4.63
N TRP A 143 0.51 5.61 -5.80
CA TRP A 143 0.12 4.92 -7.04
C TRP A 143 1.30 4.13 -7.59
N GLY A 144 1.28 2.82 -7.48
CA GLY A 144 2.22 1.90 -8.14
C GLY A 144 1.92 1.84 -9.64
N LEU A 145 2.22 2.92 -10.33
CA LEU A 145 1.80 3.15 -11.71
C LEU A 145 2.82 2.67 -12.75
N ILE A 146 4.10 2.62 -12.36
CA ILE A 146 5.20 2.33 -13.29
C ILE A 146 5.44 0.82 -13.34
N PRO A 147 5.28 0.15 -14.49
CA PRO A 147 5.53 -1.29 -14.60
C PRO A 147 6.96 -1.65 -14.18
N ASN A 148 7.10 -2.74 -13.42
CA ASN A 148 8.38 -3.29 -12.97
C ASN A 148 8.83 -4.52 -13.80
N ASN A 149 8.30 -4.64 -15.02
CA ASN A 149 8.52 -5.75 -15.96
C ASN A 149 8.64 -5.22 -17.40
N ASN A 150 8.68 -6.09 -18.38
CA ASN A 150 8.85 -5.71 -19.80
C ASN A 150 7.78 -4.77 -20.36
N HIS A 151 6.63 -4.62 -19.70
CA HIS A 151 5.61 -3.65 -20.12
C HIS A 151 6.13 -2.22 -20.11
N ILE A 152 7.16 -1.91 -19.28
CA ILE A 152 7.76 -0.58 -19.20
C ILE A 152 8.31 -0.07 -20.54
N PHE A 153 8.72 -0.96 -21.42
CA PHE A 153 9.25 -0.59 -22.75
C PHE A 153 8.16 -0.21 -23.75
N HIS A 154 6.90 -0.49 -23.42
CA HIS A 154 5.72 -0.13 -24.23
C HIS A 154 5.00 1.10 -23.69
N GLU A 155 5.42 1.61 -22.51
CA GLU A 155 4.82 2.77 -21.89
C GLU A 155 5.64 4.04 -22.08
N THR A 156 4.92 5.16 -22.12
CA THR A 156 5.49 6.51 -22.12
C THR A 156 5.03 7.26 -20.86
N PRO A 157 5.74 8.30 -20.43
CA PRO A 157 5.29 9.16 -19.34
C PRO A 157 3.87 9.74 -19.54
N ASP A 158 3.53 10.10 -20.77
CA ASP A 158 2.20 10.62 -21.11
C ASP A 158 1.12 9.55 -21.04
N SER A 159 1.39 8.31 -21.52
CA SER A 159 0.43 7.20 -21.43
C SER A 159 0.11 6.86 -19.98
N LEU A 160 1.13 6.81 -19.12
CA LEU A 160 0.96 6.54 -17.69
C LEU A 160 0.24 7.68 -16.95
N ALA A 161 0.59 8.93 -17.24
CA ALA A 161 -0.12 10.08 -16.69
C ALA A 161 -1.60 10.09 -17.09
N GLY A 162 -1.90 9.76 -18.36
CA GLY A 162 -3.26 9.58 -18.86
C GLY A 162 -4.00 8.45 -18.11
N LYS A 163 -3.37 7.28 -17.98
CA LYS A 163 -3.92 6.13 -17.26
C LYS A 163 -4.28 6.47 -15.81
N LEU A 164 -3.43 7.21 -15.10
CA LEU A 164 -3.72 7.63 -13.74
C LEU A 164 -4.92 8.60 -13.67
N ARG A 165 -4.94 9.62 -14.53
CA ARG A 165 -6.05 10.58 -14.57
C ARG A 165 -7.39 9.90 -14.89
N ASP A 166 -7.39 8.96 -15.82
CA ASP A 166 -8.58 8.19 -16.18
C ASP A 166 -9.04 7.27 -15.04
N GLY A 167 -8.09 6.63 -14.35
CA GLY A 167 -8.37 5.81 -13.18
C GLY A 167 -8.97 6.61 -12.02
N ILE A 168 -8.41 7.76 -11.70
CA ILE A 168 -8.93 8.67 -10.66
C ILE A 168 -10.33 9.16 -11.03
N ARG A 169 -10.55 9.57 -12.27
CA ARG A 169 -11.87 9.97 -12.75
C ARG A 169 -12.89 8.85 -12.58
N LEU A 170 -12.55 7.63 -12.97
CA LEU A 170 -13.42 6.46 -12.80
C LEU A 170 -13.76 6.19 -11.32
N ILE A 171 -12.79 6.33 -10.41
CA ILE A 171 -13.01 6.19 -8.96
C ILE A 171 -14.03 7.23 -8.50
N CYS A 172 -13.84 8.51 -8.84
CA CYS A 172 -14.73 9.60 -8.47
C CYS A 172 -16.16 9.41 -9.04
N GLU A 173 -16.29 9.01 -10.30
CA GLU A 173 -17.59 8.74 -10.94
C GLU A 173 -18.34 7.59 -10.26
N LYS A 174 -17.62 6.50 -9.95
CA LYS A 174 -18.24 5.35 -9.26
C LYS A 174 -18.61 5.67 -7.82
N ALA A 175 -17.81 6.48 -7.11
CA ALA A 175 -18.13 6.98 -5.78
C ALA A 175 -19.41 7.84 -5.81
N ALA A 176 -19.52 8.79 -6.75
CA ALA A 176 -20.68 9.64 -6.91
C ALA A 176 -21.98 8.84 -7.17
N ARG A 177 -21.93 7.76 -7.97
CA ARG A 177 -23.08 6.86 -8.19
C ARG A 177 -23.54 6.13 -6.92
N ARG A 178 -22.68 6.04 -5.90
CA ARG A 178 -22.99 5.47 -4.58
C ARG A 178 -23.27 6.54 -3.51
N GLY A 179 -23.44 7.80 -3.93
CA GLY A 179 -23.73 8.93 -3.02
C GLY A 179 -22.52 9.43 -2.23
N VAL A 180 -21.29 9.04 -2.61
CA VAL A 180 -20.06 9.50 -1.98
C VAL A 180 -19.37 10.50 -2.91
N THR A 181 -19.09 11.71 -2.41
CA THR A 181 -18.42 12.75 -3.17
C THR A 181 -16.92 12.69 -2.91
N ILE A 182 -16.16 12.47 -3.96
CA ILE A 182 -14.69 12.56 -3.99
C ILE A 182 -14.33 13.36 -5.25
N HIS A 183 -13.52 14.40 -5.10
CA HIS A 183 -13.09 15.23 -6.22
C HIS A 183 -11.70 14.82 -6.70
N PRO A 184 -11.41 14.80 -8.01
CA PRO A 184 -10.07 14.47 -8.54
C PRO A 184 -8.96 15.33 -7.93
N ASP A 185 -9.22 16.61 -7.68
CA ASP A 185 -8.24 17.55 -7.12
C ASP A 185 -7.81 17.19 -5.68
N GLU A 186 -8.63 16.44 -4.94
CA GLU A 186 -8.26 15.96 -3.61
C GLU A 186 -7.07 14.99 -3.65
N PHE A 187 -6.89 14.27 -4.75
CA PHE A 187 -5.75 13.40 -4.96
C PHE A 187 -4.47 14.16 -5.31
N ALA A 188 -4.56 15.35 -5.92
CA ALA A 188 -3.38 16.09 -6.39
C ALA A 188 -2.38 16.39 -5.26
N SER A 189 -2.86 16.75 -4.06
CA SER A 189 -2.03 17.04 -2.89
C SER A 189 -1.71 15.82 -2.03
N ARG A 190 -2.29 14.66 -2.34
CA ARG A 190 -2.22 13.42 -1.53
C ARG A 190 -1.84 12.21 -2.36
N SER A 191 -1.08 12.44 -3.43
CA SER A 191 -0.60 11.39 -4.31
C SER A 191 0.92 11.29 -4.28
N LEU A 192 1.39 10.05 -4.24
CA LEU A 192 2.76 9.67 -4.50
C LEU A 192 2.78 8.74 -5.71
N LEU A 193 3.92 8.67 -6.39
CA LEU A 193 4.12 7.72 -7.50
C LEU A 193 5.20 6.72 -7.10
N ALA A 194 5.00 5.48 -7.52
CA ALA A 194 5.95 4.41 -7.31
C ALA A 194 5.93 3.43 -8.50
N PRO A 195 6.93 2.56 -8.63
CA PRO A 195 6.78 1.33 -9.39
C PRO A 195 5.64 0.46 -8.84
N ALA A 196 5.01 -0.34 -9.71
CA ALA A 196 3.90 -1.23 -9.34
C ALA A 196 4.27 -2.19 -8.20
N CYS A 197 5.53 -2.63 -8.18
CA CYS A 197 6.13 -3.39 -7.09
C CYS A 197 7.64 -3.11 -7.04
N GLY A 198 8.34 -3.74 -6.08
CA GLY A 198 9.78 -3.59 -5.91
C GLY A 198 10.59 -4.00 -7.16
N LEU A 199 11.68 -3.30 -7.42
CA LEU A 199 12.57 -3.52 -8.57
C LEU A 199 13.70 -4.53 -8.28
N GLY A 200 13.76 -5.12 -7.09
CA GLY A 200 14.87 -5.99 -6.68
C GLY A 200 15.01 -7.28 -7.51
N SER A 201 13.95 -7.73 -8.16
CA SER A 201 13.97 -8.87 -9.08
C SER A 201 13.99 -8.48 -10.57
N ALA A 202 13.91 -7.18 -10.88
CA ALA A 202 13.98 -6.67 -12.23
C ALA A 202 15.43 -6.67 -12.76
N THR A 203 15.59 -6.66 -14.09
CA THR A 203 16.90 -6.42 -14.70
C THR A 203 17.30 -4.94 -14.48
N ALA A 204 18.61 -4.66 -14.55
CA ALA A 204 19.09 -3.28 -14.45
C ALA A 204 18.46 -2.37 -15.52
N GLU A 205 18.27 -2.88 -16.75
CA GLU A 205 17.64 -2.14 -17.84
C GLU A 205 16.18 -1.74 -17.51
N ILE A 206 15.40 -2.68 -16.95
CA ILE A 206 14.02 -2.40 -16.51
C ILE A 206 14.05 -1.38 -15.37
N ALA A 207 14.94 -1.53 -14.39
CA ALA A 207 15.04 -0.64 -13.25
C ALA A 207 15.41 0.79 -13.66
N ASP A 208 16.43 0.96 -14.50
CA ASP A 208 16.85 2.26 -15.02
C ASP A 208 15.71 2.93 -15.79
N ARG A 209 15.06 2.19 -16.69
CA ARG A 209 13.91 2.70 -17.44
C ARG A 209 12.75 3.08 -16.53
N ALA A 210 12.47 2.30 -15.49
CA ALA A 210 11.39 2.59 -14.53
C ALA A 210 11.67 3.90 -13.77
N PHE A 211 12.92 4.16 -13.33
CA PHE A 211 13.28 5.42 -12.68
C PHE A 211 13.16 6.62 -13.62
N ASP A 212 13.59 6.51 -14.87
CA ASP A 212 13.46 7.58 -15.86
C ASP A 212 11.98 7.93 -16.09
N VAL A 213 11.16 6.92 -16.37
CA VAL A 213 9.73 7.08 -16.64
C VAL A 213 8.99 7.61 -15.41
N LEU A 214 9.34 7.14 -14.20
CA LEU A 214 8.78 7.63 -12.94
C LEU A 214 9.01 9.14 -12.80
N GLY A 215 10.25 9.58 -12.96
CA GLY A 215 10.63 10.99 -12.83
C GLY A 215 9.93 11.88 -13.86
N GLU A 216 9.83 11.43 -15.12
CA GLU A 216 9.16 12.17 -16.19
C GLU A 216 7.63 12.21 -15.98
N THR A 217 7.00 11.08 -15.64
CA THR A 217 5.57 11.01 -15.32
C THR A 217 5.21 11.93 -14.16
N GLY A 218 6.04 11.96 -13.12
CA GLY A 218 5.86 12.87 -11.98
C GLY A 218 5.88 14.34 -12.39
N LYS A 219 6.79 14.73 -13.30
CA LYS A 219 6.86 16.09 -13.84
C LYS A 219 5.63 16.49 -14.68
N ILE A 220 5.02 15.53 -15.39
CA ILE A 220 3.79 15.77 -16.17
C ILE A 220 2.60 15.96 -15.23
N LEU A 221 2.50 15.13 -14.20
CA LEU A 221 1.38 15.17 -13.25
C LEU A 221 1.43 16.39 -12.32
N SER A 222 2.63 16.88 -11.98
CA SER A 222 2.79 18.07 -11.13
C SER A 222 2.49 19.41 -11.82
N LYS A 223 2.35 19.44 -13.16
CA LYS A 223 2.07 20.64 -13.94
C LYS A 223 0.60 20.80 -14.34
N GLY A 224 -0.22 19.84 -14.10
CA GLY A 224 -1.64 19.77 -14.49
C GLY A 224 -2.55 19.58 -13.33
#